data_a3b40b290130cbc3b62551fc9366a94e
#
_entry.id   a3b40b290130cbc3b62551fc9366a94e
#
_cell.length_a   1.000
_cell.length_b   1.000
_cell.length_c   1.000
_cell.angle_alpha   90.00
_cell.angle_beta   90.00
_cell.angle_gamma   90.00
#
_symmetry.space_group_name_H-M   'P 1'
#
loop_
_entity.id
_entity.type
_entity.pdbx_description
1 polymer ?
#
loop_
_entity_poly.entity_id
_entity_poly.type
_entity_poly.pdbx_seq_one_letter_code
_entity_poly.pdbx_strand_id
1 'polypeptide(L)'
;LAIIYAAASDKWAIILPWQRLGWSKTPWQRTAYILPLIIVGTTGLTTYPITLIIVAAYYIFLANAATQIRFTYISLILIDWALFTWFNDLNFRDSLWYVTPIGLSLLYIAQIDEQLKLSTTKPLRHSLRMLGSGLICGWTILFYQNLPFIPGVFSLITIFAGLGLKVRAFLYVGTGTFLITSIYQLVIFSLSYSFLKWIVGLLVGILLIYIAANFETRRTQITALLRNISDEFANWD
;
A
#
# COMPACT_ATOMS: atom_id res chain seq x y z
N LEU A 1 21.52 20.53 14.43
CA LEU A 1 21.66 21.75 13.61
C LEU A 1 20.41 22.00 12.75
N ALA A 2 19.99 21.07 11.87
CA ALA A 2 18.82 21.25 10.98
C ALA A 2 17.52 21.52 11.75
N ILE A 3 17.29 20.84 12.89
CA ILE A 3 16.13 21.07 13.77
C ILE A 3 16.17 22.48 14.38
N ILE A 4 17.35 22.95 14.75
CA ILE A 4 17.54 24.30 15.29
C ILE A 4 17.26 25.35 14.21
N TYR A 5 17.68 25.11 12.96
CA TYR A 5 17.39 25.99 11.84
C TYR A 5 15.91 26.01 11.45
N ALA A 6 15.23 24.85 11.48
CA ALA A 6 13.80 24.78 11.21
C ALA A 6 12.97 25.45 12.31
N ALA A 7 13.33 25.24 13.58
CA ALA A 7 12.67 25.89 14.72
C ALA A 7 12.98 27.41 14.78
N ALA A 8 14.19 27.82 14.41
CA ALA A 8 14.59 29.21 14.41
C ALA A 8 13.86 30.06 13.35
N SER A 9 13.34 29.43 12.29
CA SER A 9 12.71 30.18 11.19
C SER A 9 11.37 30.81 11.54
N ASP A 10 10.58 30.26 12.47
CA ASP A 10 9.20 30.74 12.74
C ASP A 10 8.98 31.32 14.16
N LYS A 11 9.54 30.72 15.19
CA LYS A 11 9.30 31.15 16.59
C LYS A 11 10.45 31.97 17.19
N TRP A 12 11.69 31.76 16.73
CA TRP A 12 12.87 32.42 17.24
C TRP A 12 13.31 33.65 16.45
N ALA A 13 12.65 33.89 15.29
CA ALA A 13 12.87 35.13 14.53
C ALA A 13 12.58 36.41 15.32
N ILE A 14 11.78 36.29 16.39
CA ILE A 14 11.48 37.40 17.31
C ILE A 14 12.64 37.67 18.29
N ILE A 15 13.46 36.66 18.61
CA ILE A 15 14.49 36.75 19.64
C ILE A 15 15.87 37.02 19.05
N LEU A 16 16.14 36.57 17.83
CA LEU A 16 17.44 36.78 17.16
C LEU A 16 17.30 37.79 16.01
N PRO A 17 18.10 38.85 15.98
CA PRO A 17 17.95 39.96 15.04
C PRO A 17 18.48 39.66 13.63
N TRP A 18 18.17 38.47 13.07
CA TRP A 18 18.58 38.05 11.73
C TRP A 18 18.08 39.03 10.64
N GLN A 19 16.92 39.61 10.87
CA GLN A 19 16.36 40.64 9.95
C GLN A 19 17.19 41.92 9.92
N ARG A 20 17.89 42.25 11.02
CA ARG A 20 18.78 43.44 11.05
C ARG A 20 20.08 43.21 10.25
N LEU A 21 20.44 41.96 10.00
CA LEU A 21 21.60 41.55 9.19
C LEU A 21 21.27 41.40 7.70
N GLY A 22 20.05 41.69 7.26
CA GLY A 22 19.64 41.60 5.85
C GLY A 22 19.51 40.16 5.33
N TRP A 23 19.51 39.17 6.20
CA TRP A 23 19.42 37.77 5.82
C TRP A 23 17.95 37.37 5.63
N SER A 24 17.58 36.95 4.40
CA SER A 24 16.25 36.46 4.12
C SER A 24 16.04 35.06 4.74
N LYS A 25 14.84 34.77 5.25
CA LYS A 25 14.48 33.45 5.84
C LYS A 25 14.64 32.29 4.85
N THR A 26 14.44 32.55 3.57
CA THR A 26 14.36 31.55 2.50
C THR A 26 15.59 30.66 2.30
N PRO A 27 16.84 31.14 2.31
CA PRO A 27 18.01 30.28 2.12
C PRO A 27 18.21 29.31 3.30
N TRP A 28 17.96 29.74 4.51
CA TRP A 28 18.08 28.91 5.71
C TRP A 28 17.05 27.78 5.75
N GLN A 29 15.81 28.07 5.36
CA GLN A 29 14.77 27.07 5.25
C GLN A 29 15.09 26.03 4.18
N ARG A 30 15.57 26.47 3.01
CA ARG A 30 15.97 25.55 1.95
C ARG A 30 17.13 24.65 2.37
N THR A 31 18.10 25.19 3.07
CA THR A 31 19.22 24.40 3.60
C THR A 31 18.74 23.36 4.62
N ALA A 32 17.81 23.74 5.52
CA ALA A 32 17.22 22.81 6.48
C ALA A 32 16.46 21.67 5.82
N TYR A 33 15.82 21.91 4.68
CA TYR A 33 15.10 20.88 3.93
C TYR A 33 16.00 19.94 3.12
N ILE A 34 17.09 20.47 2.57
CA ILE A 34 17.93 19.73 1.62
C ILE A 34 19.12 19.04 2.30
N LEU A 35 19.72 19.68 3.32
CA LEU A 35 20.94 19.20 3.96
C LEU A 35 20.83 17.76 4.52
N PRO A 36 19.74 17.38 5.24
CA PRO A 36 19.62 16.01 5.74
C PRO A 36 19.52 14.97 4.60
N LEU A 37 18.89 15.31 3.46
CA LEU A 37 18.83 14.42 2.31
C LEU A 37 20.19 14.23 1.64
N ILE A 38 20.99 15.29 1.52
CA ILE A 38 22.35 15.21 0.98
C ILE A 38 23.20 14.30 1.87
N ILE A 39 23.15 14.50 3.20
CA ILE A 39 23.88 13.67 4.13
C ILE A 39 23.47 12.21 4.03
N VAL A 40 22.16 11.93 4.06
CA VAL A 40 21.66 10.56 3.90
C VAL A 40 22.01 9.99 2.52
N GLY A 41 21.94 10.78 1.45
CA GLY A 41 22.29 10.33 0.10
C GLY A 41 23.77 9.98 -0.06
N THR A 42 24.65 10.69 0.62
CA THR A 42 26.12 10.44 0.57
C THR A 42 26.56 9.33 1.53
N THR A 43 25.90 9.16 2.65
CA THR A 43 26.27 8.18 3.71
C THR A 43 25.33 6.97 3.74
N GLY A 44 24.27 6.95 2.96
CA GLY A 44 23.16 6.02 3.08
C GLY A 44 23.50 4.53 3.01
N LEU A 45 24.56 4.17 2.29
CA LEU A 45 25.05 2.78 2.20
C LEU A 45 25.79 2.31 3.47
N THR A 46 26.25 3.24 4.31
CA THR A 46 27.00 2.96 5.55
C THR A 46 26.23 3.41 6.80
N THR A 47 25.01 3.94 6.62
CA THR A 47 24.25 4.57 7.70
C THR A 47 23.42 3.51 8.45
N TYR A 48 23.46 3.57 9.77
CA TYR A 48 22.62 2.73 10.62
C TYR A 48 21.12 3.00 10.41
N PRO A 49 20.26 1.96 10.44
CA PRO A 49 18.81 2.10 10.26
C PRO A 49 18.16 3.15 11.18
N ILE A 50 18.64 3.24 12.42
CA ILE A 50 18.16 4.21 13.42
C ILE A 50 18.35 5.65 12.94
N THR A 51 19.46 5.96 12.27
CA THR A 51 19.72 7.31 11.75
C THR A 51 18.69 7.68 10.66
N LEU A 52 18.36 6.74 9.79
CA LEU A 52 17.34 6.95 8.76
C LEU A 52 15.96 7.20 9.38
N ILE A 53 15.61 6.48 10.46
CA ILE A 53 14.36 6.69 11.21
C ILE A 53 14.33 8.08 11.85
N ILE A 54 15.44 8.55 12.44
CA ILE A 54 15.52 9.89 13.02
C ILE A 54 15.32 10.96 11.94
N VAL A 55 15.95 10.80 10.78
CA VAL A 55 15.77 11.73 9.66
C VAL A 55 14.34 11.66 9.10
N ALA A 56 13.73 10.47 9.02
CA ALA A 56 12.33 10.32 8.64
C ALA A 56 11.39 11.04 9.62
N ALA A 57 11.60 10.89 10.92
CA ALA A 57 10.85 11.60 11.97
C ALA A 57 10.98 13.12 11.84
N TYR A 58 12.18 13.60 11.49
CA TYR A 58 12.40 15.02 11.19
C TYR A 58 11.55 15.50 10.02
N TYR A 59 11.42 14.70 8.92
CA TYR A 59 10.57 15.09 7.78
C TYR A 59 9.08 14.99 8.10
N ILE A 60 8.64 14.10 8.99
CA ILE A 60 7.26 14.10 9.52
C ILE A 60 6.99 15.39 10.31
N PHE A 61 7.94 15.79 11.15
CA PHE A 61 7.84 17.06 11.88
C PHE A 61 7.76 18.25 10.93
N LEU A 62 8.58 18.28 9.87
CA LEU A 62 8.55 19.32 8.85
C LEU A 62 7.22 19.34 8.08
N ALA A 63 6.66 18.16 7.76
CA ALA A 63 5.37 18.05 7.08
C ALA A 63 4.27 18.73 7.90
N ASN A 64 4.26 18.49 9.21
CA ASN A 64 3.30 19.12 10.12
C ASN A 64 3.57 20.63 10.31
N ALA A 65 4.83 21.04 10.44
CA ALA A 65 5.21 22.42 10.69
C ALA A 65 5.02 23.32 9.45
N ALA A 66 5.33 22.78 8.26
CA ALA A 66 5.21 23.53 7.00
C ALA A 66 3.87 23.30 6.29
N THR A 67 2.98 22.45 6.85
CA THR A 67 1.69 22.06 6.24
C THR A 67 1.84 21.56 4.78
N GLN A 68 2.99 20.93 4.48
CA GLN A 68 3.31 20.40 3.16
C GLN A 68 3.42 18.88 3.20
N ILE A 69 2.43 18.22 2.65
CA ILE A 69 2.34 16.76 2.61
C ILE A 69 3.50 16.09 1.85
N ARG A 70 4.17 16.83 0.96
CA ARG A 70 5.33 16.31 0.18
C ARG A 70 6.47 15.80 1.07
N PHE A 71 6.67 16.38 2.25
CA PHE A 71 7.67 15.91 3.20
C PHE A 71 7.32 14.54 3.79
N THR A 72 6.03 14.18 3.86
CA THR A 72 5.60 12.85 4.28
C THR A 72 6.03 11.78 3.29
N TYR A 73 6.04 12.07 1.98
CA TYR A 73 6.53 11.12 0.97
C TYR A 73 8.03 10.81 1.16
N ILE A 74 8.82 11.85 1.45
CA ILE A 74 10.25 11.69 1.74
C ILE A 74 10.44 10.84 3.00
N SER A 75 9.65 11.08 4.05
CA SER A 75 9.74 10.31 5.29
C SER A 75 9.42 8.83 5.07
N LEU A 76 8.42 8.51 4.24
CA LEU A 76 8.07 7.12 3.90
C LEU A 76 9.20 6.40 3.17
N ILE A 77 9.81 7.04 2.18
CA ILE A 77 10.96 6.49 1.45
C ILE A 77 12.11 6.20 2.42
N LEU A 78 12.37 7.09 3.37
CA LEU A 78 13.42 6.91 4.38
C LEU A 78 13.08 5.79 5.37
N ILE A 79 11.81 5.63 5.74
CA ILE A 79 11.34 4.54 6.59
C ILE A 79 11.50 3.20 5.86
N ASP A 80 11.06 3.11 4.60
CA ASP A 80 11.20 1.89 3.80
C ASP A 80 12.69 1.52 3.64
N TRP A 81 13.56 2.51 3.40
CA TRP A 81 15.01 2.29 3.33
C TRP A 81 15.57 1.80 4.66
N ALA A 82 15.17 2.42 5.78
CA ALA A 82 15.58 1.98 7.12
C ALA A 82 15.16 0.53 7.39
N LEU A 83 13.92 0.16 7.03
CA LEU A 83 13.42 -1.21 7.15
C LEU A 83 14.21 -2.19 6.29
N PHE A 84 14.53 -1.83 5.05
CA PHE A 84 15.33 -2.68 4.17
C PHE A 84 16.73 -2.93 4.71
N THR A 85 17.39 -1.89 5.23
CA THR A 85 18.70 -2.03 5.87
C THR A 85 18.60 -2.92 7.09
N TRP A 86 17.57 -2.73 7.92
CA TRP A 86 17.34 -3.54 9.10
C TRP A 86 17.05 -5.00 8.79
N PHE A 87 16.21 -5.28 7.79
CA PHE A 87 15.92 -6.65 7.35
C PHE A 87 17.17 -7.34 6.78
N ASN A 88 18.01 -6.59 6.08
CA ASN A 88 19.30 -7.09 5.59
C ASN A 88 20.24 -7.44 6.76
N ASP A 89 20.34 -6.58 7.77
CA ASP A 89 21.16 -6.80 8.98
C ASP A 89 20.67 -8.03 9.77
N LEU A 90 19.36 -8.25 9.82
CA LEU A 90 18.73 -9.44 10.43
C LEU A 90 18.81 -10.70 9.55
N ASN A 91 19.41 -10.61 8.35
CA ASN A 91 19.47 -11.70 7.37
C ASN A 91 18.09 -12.24 6.95
N PHE A 92 17.07 -11.39 6.90
CA PHE A 92 15.78 -11.75 6.33
C PHE A 92 15.90 -11.91 4.82
N ARG A 93 15.97 -13.17 4.35
CA ARG A 93 16.13 -13.50 2.92
C ARG A 93 14.82 -13.52 2.14
N ASP A 94 13.71 -13.51 2.86
CA ASP A 94 12.39 -13.58 2.25
C ASP A 94 12.01 -12.24 1.63
N SER A 95 11.74 -12.26 0.33
CA SER A 95 11.41 -11.08 -0.47
C SER A 95 10.10 -10.38 -0.03
N LEU A 96 9.20 -11.09 0.66
CA LEU A 96 7.95 -10.52 1.16
C LEU A 96 8.20 -9.38 2.16
N TRP A 97 9.25 -9.50 2.99
CA TRP A 97 9.64 -8.45 3.93
C TRP A 97 10.01 -7.14 3.25
N TYR A 98 10.55 -7.20 2.04
CA TYR A 98 10.96 -6.01 1.27
C TYR A 98 9.80 -5.39 0.49
N VAL A 99 8.87 -6.21 0.01
CA VAL A 99 7.73 -5.74 -0.79
C VAL A 99 6.61 -5.18 0.08
N THR A 100 6.39 -5.76 1.26
CA THR A 100 5.31 -5.34 2.17
C THR A 100 5.40 -3.86 2.60
N PRO A 101 6.56 -3.32 3.04
CA PRO A 101 6.68 -1.90 3.37
C PRO A 101 6.31 -0.99 2.21
N ILE A 102 6.80 -1.28 1.00
CA ILE A 102 6.48 -0.49 -0.20
C ILE A 102 4.96 -0.45 -0.44
N GLY A 103 4.31 -1.62 -0.37
CA GLY A 103 2.85 -1.70 -0.52
C GLY A 103 2.11 -0.90 0.56
N LEU A 104 2.54 -1.00 1.82
CA LEU A 104 1.97 -0.26 2.93
C LEU A 104 2.21 1.25 2.81
N SER A 105 3.37 1.69 2.35
CA SER A 105 3.68 3.09 2.09
C SER A 105 2.76 3.68 1.02
N LEU A 106 2.48 2.95 -0.06
CA LEU A 106 1.52 3.37 -1.09
C LEU A 106 0.10 3.50 -0.53
N LEU A 107 -0.32 2.54 0.32
CA LEU A 107 -1.63 2.59 0.96
C LEU A 107 -1.74 3.76 1.94
N TYR A 108 -0.67 4.04 2.67
CA TYR A 108 -0.59 5.16 3.60
C TYR A 108 -0.70 6.51 2.87
N ILE A 109 0.01 6.68 1.76
CA ILE A 109 -0.10 7.87 0.88
C ILE A 109 -1.55 8.06 0.42
N ALA A 110 -2.17 6.99 -0.11
CA ALA A 110 -3.55 7.03 -0.58
C ALA A 110 -4.56 7.39 0.52
N GLN A 111 -4.22 7.19 1.80
CA GLN A 111 -5.08 7.49 2.94
C GLN A 111 -4.89 8.92 3.47
N ILE A 112 -3.66 9.42 3.52
CA ILE A 112 -3.31 10.68 4.19
C ILE A 112 -3.36 11.87 3.25
N ASP A 113 -3.02 11.69 1.97
CA ASP A 113 -2.97 12.81 1.04
C ASP A 113 -4.36 13.40 0.81
N GLU A 114 -4.55 14.63 1.30
CA GLU A 114 -5.79 15.39 1.11
C GLU A 114 -6.06 15.72 -0.35
N GLN A 115 -5.03 15.90 -1.17
CA GLN A 115 -5.18 16.16 -2.59
C GLN A 115 -5.78 14.94 -3.32
N LEU A 116 -5.52 13.74 -2.83
CA LEU A 116 -6.10 12.51 -3.35
C LEU A 116 -7.56 12.28 -2.90
N LYS A 117 -8.03 13.03 -1.89
CA LYS A 117 -9.43 12.97 -1.43
C LYS A 117 -10.38 13.82 -2.28
N LEU A 118 -9.86 14.71 -3.13
CA LEU A 118 -10.67 15.52 -4.03
C LEU A 118 -11.40 14.65 -5.07
N SER A 119 -12.58 15.08 -5.48
CA SER A 119 -13.41 14.34 -6.45
C SER A 119 -12.71 14.11 -7.79
N THR A 120 -11.86 15.04 -8.22
CA THR A 120 -11.08 14.94 -9.47
C THR A 120 -9.97 13.90 -9.42
N THR A 121 -9.45 13.58 -8.23
CA THR A 121 -8.31 12.66 -8.03
C THR A 121 -8.73 11.32 -7.43
N LYS A 122 -10.03 11.10 -7.20
CA LYS A 122 -10.57 9.80 -6.74
C LYS A 122 -10.05 8.58 -7.54
N PRO A 123 -9.99 8.61 -8.88
CA PRO A 123 -9.48 7.47 -9.64
C PRO A 123 -8.00 7.19 -9.35
N LEU A 124 -7.19 8.25 -9.13
CA LEU A 124 -5.79 8.08 -8.78
C LEU A 124 -5.63 7.45 -7.38
N ARG A 125 -6.44 7.88 -6.40
CA ARG A 125 -6.47 7.27 -5.06
C ARG A 125 -6.84 5.79 -5.13
N HIS A 126 -7.87 5.46 -5.92
CA HIS A 126 -8.28 4.07 -6.15
C HIS A 126 -7.16 3.24 -6.78
N SER A 127 -6.49 3.78 -7.80
CA SER A 127 -5.34 3.12 -8.45
C SER A 127 -4.17 2.90 -7.49
N LEU A 128 -3.84 3.86 -6.63
CA LEU A 128 -2.80 3.72 -5.62
C LEU A 128 -3.13 2.63 -4.60
N ARG A 129 -4.39 2.56 -4.16
CA ARG A 129 -4.87 1.50 -3.26
C ARG A 129 -4.80 0.12 -3.93
N MET A 130 -5.18 0.05 -5.22
CA MET A 130 -5.05 -1.19 -6.00
C MET A 130 -3.60 -1.59 -6.19
N LEU A 131 -2.70 -0.65 -6.49
CA LEU A 131 -1.28 -0.91 -6.65
C LEU A 131 -0.63 -1.36 -5.34
N GLY A 132 -0.89 -0.68 -4.22
CA GLY A 132 -0.32 -1.04 -2.92
C GLY A 132 -0.76 -2.42 -2.44
N SER A 133 -2.06 -2.71 -2.44
CA SER A 133 -2.58 -4.04 -2.08
C SER A 133 -2.22 -5.09 -3.12
N GLY A 134 -2.28 -4.74 -4.42
CA GLY A 134 -1.96 -5.61 -5.54
C GLY A 134 -0.49 -6.03 -5.56
N LEU A 135 0.41 -5.13 -5.15
CA LEU A 135 1.83 -5.44 -5.05
C LEU A 135 2.09 -6.49 -3.97
N ILE A 136 1.49 -6.36 -2.79
CA ILE A 136 1.62 -7.34 -1.70
C ILE A 136 0.98 -8.68 -2.12
N CYS A 137 -0.28 -8.66 -2.53
CA CYS A 137 -1.02 -9.87 -2.91
C CYS A 137 -0.42 -10.55 -4.16
N GLY A 138 -0.07 -9.77 -5.18
CA GLY A 138 0.54 -10.27 -6.40
C GLY A 138 1.90 -10.93 -6.13
N TRP A 139 2.71 -10.32 -5.25
CA TRP A 139 3.98 -10.91 -4.84
C TRP A 139 3.80 -12.27 -4.17
N THR A 140 2.80 -12.39 -3.28
CA THR A 140 2.51 -13.68 -2.64
C THR A 140 2.07 -14.75 -3.64
N ILE A 141 1.29 -14.39 -4.67
CA ILE A 141 0.92 -15.34 -5.73
C ILE A 141 2.16 -15.82 -6.51
N LEU A 142 3.07 -14.91 -6.86
CA LEU A 142 4.21 -15.24 -7.73
C LEU A 142 5.28 -16.07 -7.02
N PHE A 143 5.56 -15.77 -5.76
CA PHE A 143 6.71 -16.36 -5.04
C PHE A 143 6.33 -17.44 -4.02
N TYR A 144 5.06 -17.55 -3.63
CA TYR A 144 4.60 -18.51 -2.62
C TYR A 144 3.62 -19.55 -3.16
N GLN A 145 3.79 -19.93 -4.43
CA GLN A 145 2.94 -20.93 -5.08
C GLN A 145 2.96 -22.30 -4.37
N ASN A 146 4.10 -22.68 -3.79
CA ASN A 146 4.28 -23.93 -3.06
C ASN A 146 3.64 -23.90 -1.65
N LEU A 147 3.32 -22.72 -1.14
CA LEU A 147 2.71 -22.51 0.17
C LEU A 147 1.40 -21.71 0.02
N PRO A 148 0.33 -22.34 -0.48
CA PRO A 148 -0.92 -21.65 -0.85
C PRO A 148 -1.62 -20.97 0.32
N PHE A 149 -1.26 -21.36 1.53
CA PHE A 149 -1.74 -20.74 2.76
C PHE A 149 -1.36 -19.25 2.83
N ILE A 150 -0.15 -18.88 2.39
CA ILE A 150 0.35 -17.51 2.46
C ILE A 150 -0.50 -16.57 1.58
N PRO A 151 -0.62 -16.75 0.24
CA PRO A 151 -1.48 -15.89 -0.57
C PRO A 151 -2.96 -15.97 -0.15
N GLY A 152 -3.42 -17.12 0.36
CA GLY A 152 -4.75 -17.27 0.91
C GLY A 152 -5.02 -16.37 2.11
N VAL A 153 -4.12 -16.33 3.09
CA VAL A 153 -4.24 -15.46 4.26
C VAL A 153 -4.19 -13.98 3.87
N PHE A 154 -3.23 -13.58 3.03
CA PHE A 154 -3.14 -12.19 2.58
C PHE A 154 -4.38 -11.74 1.79
N SER A 155 -4.93 -12.62 0.95
CA SER A 155 -6.17 -12.33 0.23
C SER A 155 -7.36 -12.14 1.17
N LEU A 156 -7.51 -13.00 2.18
CA LEU A 156 -8.58 -12.87 3.18
C LEU A 156 -8.43 -11.58 4.00
N ILE A 157 -7.21 -11.27 4.47
CA ILE A 157 -6.95 -10.01 5.17
C ILE A 157 -7.36 -8.82 4.30
N THR A 158 -7.00 -8.83 3.02
CA THR A 158 -7.32 -7.76 2.08
C THR A 158 -8.83 -7.66 1.82
N ILE A 159 -9.55 -8.79 1.72
CA ILE A 159 -11.02 -8.82 1.58
C ILE A 159 -11.67 -8.22 2.83
N PHE A 160 -11.28 -8.67 4.04
CA PHE A 160 -11.84 -8.16 5.28
C PHE A 160 -11.53 -6.68 5.50
N ALA A 161 -10.32 -6.23 5.14
CA ALA A 161 -9.98 -4.82 5.13
C ALA A 161 -10.87 -4.04 4.14
N GLY A 162 -11.14 -4.60 2.96
CA GLY A 162 -12.03 -4.00 1.97
C GLY A 162 -13.46 -3.84 2.47
N LEU A 163 -13.98 -4.87 3.13
CA LEU A 163 -15.33 -4.85 3.72
C LEU A 163 -15.41 -3.88 4.91
N GLY A 164 -14.44 -3.94 5.82
CA GLY A 164 -14.42 -3.10 7.03
C GLY A 164 -14.22 -1.62 6.74
N LEU A 165 -13.35 -1.29 5.79
CA LEU A 165 -13.04 0.09 5.39
C LEU A 165 -13.95 0.60 4.27
N LYS A 166 -14.82 -0.23 3.70
CA LYS A 166 -15.67 0.07 2.53
C LYS A 166 -14.84 0.57 1.33
N VAL A 167 -13.71 -0.08 1.07
CA VAL A 167 -12.78 0.26 -0.01
C VAL A 167 -12.83 -0.79 -1.10
N ARG A 168 -13.35 -0.43 -2.27
CA ARG A 168 -13.48 -1.34 -3.44
C ARG A 168 -12.16 -1.92 -3.90
N ALA A 169 -11.09 -1.11 -3.89
CA ALA A 169 -9.77 -1.53 -4.35
C ALA A 169 -9.29 -2.80 -3.63
N PHE A 170 -9.44 -2.84 -2.30
CA PHE A 170 -9.05 -3.99 -1.49
C PHE A 170 -9.92 -5.22 -1.77
N LEU A 171 -11.22 -5.00 -1.97
CA LEU A 171 -12.12 -6.10 -2.29
C LEU A 171 -11.77 -6.72 -3.65
N TYR A 172 -11.52 -5.91 -4.68
CA TYR A 172 -11.16 -6.41 -6.01
C TYR A 172 -9.82 -7.17 -5.99
N VAL A 173 -8.80 -6.59 -5.35
CA VAL A 173 -7.50 -7.23 -5.25
C VAL A 173 -7.58 -8.51 -4.42
N GLY A 174 -8.21 -8.45 -3.24
CA GLY A 174 -8.33 -9.60 -2.35
C GLY A 174 -9.13 -10.75 -2.98
N THR A 175 -10.30 -10.47 -3.58
CA THR A 175 -11.11 -11.50 -4.25
C THR A 175 -10.40 -12.06 -5.48
N GLY A 176 -9.76 -11.22 -6.29
CA GLY A 176 -8.96 -11.65 -7.43
C GLY A 176 -7.82 -12.58 -7.01
N THR A 177 -7.06 -12.20 -5.99
CA THR A 177 -5.98 -13.02 -5.41
C THR A 177 -6.50 -14.35 -4.88
N PHE A 178 -7.60 -14.32 -4.13
CA PHE A 178 -8.21 -15.53 -3.58
C PHE A 178 -8.65 -16.49 -4.67
N LEU A 179 -9.32 -15.97 -5.70
CA LEU A 179 -9.77 -16.79 -6.83
C LEU A 179 -8.60 -17.41 -7.59
N ILE A 180 -7.57 -16.60 -7.93
CA ILE A 180 -6.40 -17.10 -8.65
C ILE A 180 -5.71 -18.20 -7.83
N THR A 181 -5.49 -17.97 -6.53
CA THR A 181 -4.86 -18.95 -5.63
C THR A 181 -5.69 -20.22 -5.52
N SER A 182 -7.01 -20.10 -5.37
CA SER A 182 -7.92 -21.24 -5.25
C SER A 182 -7.96 -22.06 -6.52
N ILE A 183 -8.05 -21.43 -7.70
CA ILE A 183 -8.04 -22.10 -8.99
C ILE A 183 -6.69 -22.82 -9.20
N TYR A 184 -5.57 -22.12 -8.93
CA TYR A 184 -4.25 -22.69 -9.06
C TYR A 184 -4.10 -23.95 -8.18
N GLN A 185 -4.52 -23.87 -6.92
CA GLN A 185 -4.47 -25.01 -6.00
C GLN A 185 -5.37 -26.16 -6.46
N LEU A 186 -6.57 -25.87 -6.92
CA LEU A 186 -7.49 -26.88 -7.44
C LEU A 186 -6.87 -27.60 -8.64
N VAL A 187 -6.19 -26.89 -9.54
CA VAL A 187 -5.47 -27.48 -10.68
C VAL A 187 -4.32 -28.38 -10.20
N ILE A 188 -3.46 -27.90 -9.30
CA ILE A 188 -2.33 -28.68 -8.77
C ILE A 188 -2.83 -29.95 -8.06
N PHE A 189 -3.83 -29.83 -7.18
CA PHE A 189 -4.45 -30.98 -6.52
C PHE A 189 -5.04 -31.96 -7.51
N SER A 190 -5.75 -31.47 -8.52
CA SER A 190 -6.33 -32.30 -9.58
C SER A 190 -5.25 -33.04 -10.39
N LEU A 191 -4.10 -32.41 -10.64
CA LEU A 191 -2.99 -33.05 -11.34
C LEU A 191 -2.26 -34.09 -10.46
N SER A 192 -2.16 -33.83 -9.16
CA SER A 192 -1.47 -34.72 -8.22
C SER A 192 -2.26 -36.00 -7.88
N TYR A 193 -3.58 -35.88 -7.84
CA TYR A 193 -4.47 -36.99 -7.46
C TYR A 193 -5.44 -37.36 -8.60
N SER A 194 -5.22 -38.45 -9.28
CA SER A 194 -6.04 -38.89 -10.43
C SER A 194 -7.53 -39.02 -10.11
N PHE A 195 -7.89 -39.43 -8.89
CA PHE A 195 -9.29 -39.51 -8.45
C PHE A 195 -9.97 -38.12 -8.36
N LEU A 196 -9.25 -37.11 -7.91
CA LEU A 196 -9.77 -35.74 -7.80
C LEU A 196 -10.14 -35.11 -9.15
N LYS A 197 -9.45 -35.50 -10.23
CA LYS A 197 -9.82 -35.02 -11.61
C LYS A 197 -11.26 -35.35 -11.94
N TRP A 198 -11.69 -36.58 -11.61
CA TRP A 198 -13.06 -37.02 -11.88
C TRP A 198 -14.07 -36.29 -11.00
N ILE A 199 -13.78 -36.12 -9.71
CA ILE A 199 -14.68 -35.41 -8.79
C ILE A 199 -14.83 -33.95 -9.20
N VAL A 200 -13.72 -33.26 -9.47
CA VAL A 200 -13.74 -31.83 -9.87
C VAL A 200 -14.46 -31.67 -11.20
N GLY A 201 -14.19 -32.54 -12.19
CA GLY A 201 -14.88 -32.52 -13.47
C GLY A 201 -16.39 -32.71 -13.32
N LEU A 202 -16.80 -33.67 -12.49
CA LEU A 202 -18.19 -33.94 -12.20
C LEU A 202 -18.89 -32.75 -11.50
N LEU A 203 -18.26 -32.16 -10.47
CA LEU A 203 -18.80 -31.01 -9.76
C LEU A 203 -18.92 -29.78 -10.66
N VAL A 204 -17.91 -29.49 -11.48
CA VAL A 204 -17.94 -28.40 -12.44
C VAL A 204 -19.03 -28.64 -13.49
N GLY A 205 -19.15 -29.87 -13.99
CA GLY A 205 -20.21 -30.24 -14.94
C GLY A 205 -21.59 -30.04 -14.35
N ILE A 206 -21.87 -30.53 -13.14
CA ILE A 206 -23.16 -30.32 -12.44
C ILE A 206 -23.41 -28.82 -12.22
N LEU A 207 -22.41 -28.06 -11.79
CA LEU A 207 -22.53 -26.62 -11.56
C LEU A 207 -22.91 -25.90 -12.88
N LEU A 208 -22.26 -26.21 -13.99
CA LEU A 208 -22.56 -25.61 -15.29
C LEU A 208 -23.97 -25.94 -15.75
N ILE A 209 -24.40 -27.20 -15.59
CA ILE A 209 -25.77 -27.61 -15.90
C ILE A 209 -26.77 -26.86 -15.02
N TYR A 210 -26.50 -26.74 -13.72
CA TYR A 210 -27.37 -25.99 -12.82
C TYR A 210 -27.44 -24.50 -13.16
N ILE A 211 -26.32 -23.88 -13.50
CA ILE A 211 -26.29 -22.47 -13.95
C ILE A 211 -27.10 -22.34 -15.27
N ALA A 212 -26.86 -23.20 -16.26
CA ALA A 212 -27.54 -23.16 -17.53
C ALA A 212 -29.06 -23.35 -17.39
N ALA A 213 -29.48 -24.31 -16.57
CA ALA A 213 -30.91 -24.60 -16.35
C ALA A 213 -31.65 -23.46 -15.62
N ASN A 214 -30.99 -22.77 -14.72
CA ASN A 214 -31.59 -21.70 -13.90
C ASN A 214 -31.35 -20.29 -14.45
N PHE A 215 -30.46 -20.13 -15.44
CA PHE A 215 -30.08 -18.82 -15.96
C PHE A 215 -31.27 -18.04 -16.54
N GLU A 216 -32.08 -18.70 -17.31
CA GLU A 216 -33.21 -18.06 -17.99
C GLU A 216 -34.31 -17.65 -17.01
N THR A 217 -34.60 -18.50 -16.04
CA THR A 217 -35.62 -18.27 -15.01
C THR A 217 -35.26 -17.19 -13.99
N ARG A 218 -33.96 -17.05 -13.68
CA ARG A 218 -33.46 -16.12 -12.65
C ARG A 218 -32.77 -14.89 -13.21
N ARG A 219 -32.73 -14.72 -14.55
CA ARG A 219 -32.03 -13.61 -15.21
C ARG A 219 -32.45 -12.23 -14.65
N THR A 220 -33.75 -12.03 -14.48
CA THR A 220 -34.29 -10.77 -13.93
C THR A 220 -33.92 -10.55 -12.49
N GLN A 221 -33.94 -11.59 -11.66
CA GLN A 221 -33.54 -11.50 -10.25
C GLN A 221 -32.03 -11.28 -10.09
N ILE A 222 -31.19 -11.96 -10.89
CA ILE A 222 -29.74 -11.80 -10.89
C ILE A 222 -29.38 -10.39 -11.37
N THR A 223 -30.04 -9.89 -12.41
CA THR A 223 -29.78 -8.53 -12.91
C THR A 223 -30.22 -7.47 -11.89
N ALA A 224 -31.32 -7.67 -11.18
CA ALA A 224 -31.75 -6.77 -10.09
C ALA A 224 -30.80 -6.80 -8.90
N LEU A 225 -30.33 -7.99 -8.50
CA LEU A 225 -29.32 -8.15 -7.44
C LEU A 225 -28.00 -7.49 -7.83
N LEU A 226 -27.51 -7.71 -9.05
CA LEU A 226 -26.27 -7.09 -9.54
C LEU A 226 -26.40 -5.57 -9.59
N ARG A 227 -27.56 -5.05 -9.95
CA ARG A 227 -27.81 -3.61 -9.96
C ARG A 227 -27.81 -3.02 -8.55
N ASN A 228 -28.51 -3.65 -7.61
CA ASN A 228 -28.52 -3.23 -6.20
C ASN A 228 -27.11 -3.26 -5.59
N ILE A 229 -26.36 -4.35 -5.83
CA ILE A 229 -24.97 -4.47 -5.39
C ILE A 229 -24.10 -3.39 -6.04
N SER A 230 -24.27 -3.14 -7.35
CA SER A 230 -23.53 -2.11 -8.08
C SER A 230 -23.82 -0.71 -7.52
N ASP A 231 -25.08 -0.42 -7.19
CA ASP A 231 -25.51 0.87 -6.64
C ASP A 231 -24.99 1.04 -5.20
N GLU A 232 -24.98 -0.02 -4.40
CA GLU A 232 -24.39 0.00 -3.06
C GLU A 232 -22.87 0.20 -3.13
N PHE A 233 -22.19 -0.52 -4.01
CA PHE A 233 -20.77 -0.29 -4.27
C PHE A 233 -20.48 1.10 -4.87
N ALA A 234 -21.44 1.73 -5.56
CA ALA A 234 -21.26 3.07 -6.09
C ALA A 234 -21.00 4.12 -5.00
N ASN A 235 -21.40 3.86 -3.77
CA ASN A 235 -21.18 4.72 -2.61
C ASN A 235 -19.90 4.42 -1.83
N TRP A 236 -19.17 3.36 -2.20
CA TRP A 236 -17.90 3.01 -1.54
C TRP A 236 -16.74 3.82 -2.14
N ASP A 237 -15.74 4.07 -1.34
CA ASP A 237 -14.52 4.82 -1.74
C ASP A 237 -13.49 3.99 -2.54
#